data_ac61c3397bfc3c62173ddbfe01a4ed68
#
_entry.id   ac61c3397bfc3c62173ddbfe01a4ed68
#
_cell.length_a   1.000
_cell.length_b   1.000
_cell.length_c   1.000
_cell.angle_alpha   90.00
_cell.angle_beta   90.00
_cell.angle_gamma   90.00
#
_symmetry.space_group_name_H-M   'P 1'
#
loop_
_entity.id
_entity.type
_entity.pdbx_description
1 polymer ?
#
loop_
_entity_poly.entity_id
_entity_poly.type
_entity_poly.pdbx_seq_one_letter_code
_entity_poly.pdbx_strand_id
1 'polypeptide(L)'
;MTQDELKKAVGWAALQYVQPGTIVGVGTGSTAAHFIDALGTMKGQIEGAVSSSDASTEKLKSLGIHVFDLNEVDSLGIYVDGADEINGHMQMIKGGGAALTREKIIASVAEKFICIADASKQVDILGKFPLPVEVIPMARSAVARQLVKLGGRPEYRQGVVTDNG
;
A
#
# COMPACT_ATOMS: atom_id res chain seq x y z
N MET A 1 -0.85 22.90 8.12
CA MET A 1 -1.57 21.61 8.06
C MET A 1 -0.83 20.58 8.90
N THR A 2 -1.56 19.82 9.67
CA THR A 2 -1.00 18.68 10.39
C THR A 2 -0.65 17.54 9.40
N GLN A 3 0.16 16.58 9.86
CA GLN A 3 0.49 15.39 9.06
C GLN A 3 -0.77 14.61 8.69
N ASP A 4 -1.73 14.49 9.60
CA ASP A 4 -2.98 13.80 9.34
C ASP A 4 -3.85 14.54 8.31
N GLU A 5 -3.90 15.87 8.37
CA GLU A 5 -4.59 16.68 7.36
C GLU A 5 -3.98 16.53 5.97
N LEU A 6 -2.65 16.44 5.88
CA LEU A 6 -1.96 16.18 4.62
C LEU A 6 -2.29 14.80 4.05
N LYS A 7 -2.29 13.77 4.91
CA LYS A 7 -2.68 12.40 4.52
C LYS A 7 -4.15 12.35 4.06
N LYS A 8 -5.03 13.05 4.75
CA LYS A 8 -6.42 13.17 4.36
C LYS A 8 -6.55 13.84 2.99
N ALA A 9 -5.84 14.95 2.77
CA ALA A 9 -5.90 15.69 1.51
C ALA A 9 -5.49 14.81 0.33
N VAL A 10 -4.38 14.07 0.43
CA VAL A 10 -3.93 13.20 -0.66
C VAL A 10 -4.84 11.98 -0.85
N GLY A 11 -5.37 11.42 0.22
CA GLY A 11 -6.33 10.31 0.15
C GLY A 11 -7.61 10.71 -0.59
N TRP A 12 -8.17 11.86 -0.27
CA TRP A 12 -9.37 12.38 -0.92
C TRP A 12 -9.11 12.80 -2.37
N ALA A 13 -7.93 13.35 -2.68
CA ALA A 13 -7.57 13.73 -4.04
C ALA A 13 -7.55 12.52 -5.00
N ALA A 14 -7.29 11.33 -4.49
CA ALA A 14 -7.27 10.12 -5.31
C ALA A 14 -8.63 9.71 -5.86
N LEU A 15 -9.74 10.23 -5.32
CA LEU A 15 -11.08 9.94 -5.86
C LEU A 15 -11.24 10.31 -7.33
N GLN A 16 -10.50 11.30 -7.82
CA GLN A 16 -10.54 11.69 -9.23
C GLN A 16 -10.14 10.57 -10.20
N TYR A 17 -9.42 9.55 -9.71
CA TYR A 17 -8.98 8.40 -10.51
C TYR A 17 -9.93 7.22 -10.44
N VAL A 18 -10.92 7.27 -9.55
CA VAL A 18 -11.90 6.19 -9.39
C VAL A 18 -12.97 6.32 -10.46
N GLN A 19 -13.17 5.24 -11.22
CA GLN A 19 -14.23 5.22 -12.24
C GLN A 19 -15.46 4.49 -11.72
N PRO A 20 -16.69 5.02 -11.97
CA PRO A 20 -17.92 4.33 -11.63
C PRO A 20 -17.99 2.94 -12.27
N GLY A 21 -18.63 2.01 -11.56
CA GLY A 21 -18.84 0.65 -12.05
C GLY A 21 -17.59 -0.25 -12.00
N THR A 22 -16.53 0.16 -11.31
CA THR A 22 -15.28 -0.60 -11.23
C THR A 22 -15.04 -1.16 -9.82
N ILE A 23 -14.12 -2.12 -9.75
CA ILE A 23 -13.54 -2.63 -8.50
C ILE A 23 -12.21 -1.91 -8.28
N VAL A 24 -12.02 -1.38 -7.07
CA VAL A 24 -10.86 -0.54 -6.71
C VAL A 24 -9.91 -1.32 -5.82
N GLY A 25 -8.64 -1.39 -6.19
CA GLY A 25 -7.59 -1.93 -5.33
C GLY A 25 -7.19 -0.91 -4.25
N VAL A 26 -7.12 -1.34 -3.01
CA VAL A 26 -6.86 -0.48 -1.85
C VAL A 26 -5.74 -1.05 -0.99
N GLY A 27 -4.78 -0.20 -0.67
CA GLY A 27 -3.66 -0.52 0.20
C GLY A 27 -3.97 -0.44 1.69
N THR A 28 -2.94 -0.22 2.48
CA THR A 28 -2.98 -0.27 3.94
C THR A 28 -2.25 0.91 4.56
N GLY A 29 -2.60 1.22 5.80
CA GLY A 29 -1.99 2.28 6.59
C GLY A 29 -2.86 3.53 6.72
N SER A 30 -2.33 4.54 7.42
CA SER A 30 -3.10 5.72 7.79
C SER A 30 -3.52 6.57 6.59
N THR A 31 -2.68 6.68 5.57
CA THR A 31 -3.01 7.43 4.35
C THR A 31 -4.07 6.69 3.53
N ALA A 32 -3.91 5.38 3.35
CA ALA A 32 -4.90 4.54 2.68
C ALA A 32 -6.25 4.56 3.41
N ALA A 33 -6.26 4.64 4.74
CA ALA A 33 -7.47 4.76 5.52
C ALA A 33 -8.29 6.02 5.16
N HIS A 34 -7.63 7.14 4.91
CA HIS A 34 -8.31 8.35 4.44
C HIS A 34 -8.89 8.19 3.02
N PHE A 35 -8.19 7.47 2.15
CA PHE A 35 -8.76 7.13 0.85
C PHE A 35 -10.00 6.25 0.98
N ILE A 36 -10.01 5.28 1.90
CA ILE A 36 -11.18 4.43 2.15
C ILE A 36 -12.36 5.28 2.63
N ASP A 37 -12.15 6.24 3.53
CA ASP A 37 -13.19 7.18 3.96
C ASP A 37 -13.77 7.95 2.77
N ALA A 38 -12.89 8.44 1.89
CA ALA A 38 -13.31 9.13 0.68
C ALA A 38 -14.09 8.20 -0.26
N LEU A 39 -13.61 6.96 -0.44
CA LEU A 39 -14.26 5.96 -1.29
C LEU A 39 -15.67 5.61 -0.79
N GLY A 40 -15.90 5.69 0.53
CA GLY A 40 -17.22 5.51 1.13
C GLY A 40 -18.26 6.46 0.58
N THR A 41 -17.89 7.64 0.14
CA THR A 41 -18.82 8.60 -0.50
C THR A 41 -19.28 8.15 -1.88
N MET A 42 -18.58 7.20 -2.50
CA MET A 42 -18.87 6.63 -3.81
C MET A 42 -19.38 5.18 -3.74
N LYS A 43 -19.70 4.67 -2.57
CA LYS A 43 -20.03 3.23 -2.38
C LYS A 43 -21.14 2.72 -3.29
N GLY A 44 -22.11 3.56 -3.63
CA GLY A 44 -23.20 3.21 -4.54
C GLY A 44 -22.84 3.30 -6.01
N GLN A 45 -21.65 3.79 -6.35
CA GLN A 45 -21.19 4.00 -7.72
C GLN A 45 -20.12 3.01 -8.16
N ILE A 46 -19.53 2.26 -7.22
CA ILE A 46 -18.49 1.26 -7.49
C ILE A 46 -19.02 -0.14 -7.23
N GLU A 47 -18.44 -1.15 -7.87
CA GLU A 47 -18.79 -2.56 -7.59
C GLU A 47 -18.27 -3.01 -6.22
N GLY A 48 -17.14 -2.51 -5.82
CA GLY A 48 -16.50 -2.86 -4.57
C GLY A 48 -15.00 -2.60 -4.59
N ALA A 49 -14.28 -3.29 -3.73
CA ALA A 49 -12.83 -3.12 -3.58
C ALA A 49 -12.13 -4.46 -3.37
N VAL A 50 -10.82 -4.48 -3.65
CA VAL A 50 -9.90 -5.52 -3.23
C VAL A 50 -8.93 -4.89 -2.25
N SER A 51 -8.75 -5.51 -1.10
CA SER A 51 -7.96 -4.97 0.01
C SER A 51 -6.67 -5.75 0.24
N SER A 52 -5.60 -5.04 0.58
CA SER A 52 -4.30 -5.63 0.91
C SER A 52 -4.17 -6.11 2.36
N SER A 53 -5.11 -5.76 3.25
CA SER A 53 -5.02 -6.10 4.67
C SER A 53 -6.37 -6.30 5.32
N ASP A 54 -6.37 -7.01 6.44
CA ASP A 54 -7.59 -7.23 7.22
C ASP A 54 -8.14 -5.90 7.79
N ALA A 55 -7.25 -4.99 8.21
CA ALA A 55 -7.66 -3.67 8.71
C ALA A 55 -8.39 -2.85 7.64
N SER A 56 -7.86 -2.81 6.43
CA SER A 56 -8.53 -2.13 5.30
C SER A 56 -9.84 -2.82 4.91
N THR A 57 -9.87 -4.15 4.94
CA THR A 57 -11.07 -4.93 4.68
C THR A 57 -12.20 -4.59 5.68
N GLU A 58 -11.89 -4.55 6.96
CA GLU A 58 -12.87 -4.21 8.00
C GLU A 58 -13.40 -2.80 7.83
N LYS A 59 -12.52 -1.85 7.53
CA LYS A 59 -12.91 -0.45 7.30
C LYS A 59 -13.83 -0.31 6.09
N LEU A 60 -13.49 -0.95 4.97
CA LEU A 60 -14.33 -0.97 3.76
C LEU A 60 -15.72 -1.55 4.06
N LYS A 61 -15.78 -2.69 4.74
CA LYS A 61 -17.04 -3.32 5.12
C LYS A 61 -17.87 -2.44 6.05
N SER A 62 -17.23 -1.75 6.99
CA SER A 62 -17.93 -0.84 7.90
C SER A 62 -18.63 0.32 7.18
N LEU A 63 -18.12 0.70 6.03
CA LEU A 63 -18.68 1.76 5.17
C LEU A 63 -19.70 1.21 4.16
N GLY A 64 -19.94 -0.10 4.15
CA GLY A 64 -20.89 -0.74 3.22
C GLY A 64 -20.30 -1.00 1.83
N ILE A 65 -18.99 -1.04 1.70
CA ILE A 65 -18.30 -1.38 0.45
C ILE A 65 -18.04 -2.89 0.42
N HIS A 66 -18.49 -3.56 -0.64
CA HIS A 66 -18.23 -4.98 -0.84
C HIS A 66 -16.73 -5.22 -1.09
N VAL A 67 -16.15 -6.19 -0.40
CA VAL A 67 -14.73 -6.57 -0.55
C VAL A 67 -14.66 -7.91 -1.27
N PHE A 68 -14.07 -7.89 -2.46
CA PHE A 68 -13.82 -9.10 -3.25
C PHE A 68 -12.52 -9.76 -2.84
N ASP A 69 -12.47 -11.09 -2.93
CA ASP A 69 -11.20 -11.81 -2.95
C ASP A 69 -10.52 -11.56 -4.30
N LEU A 70 -9.20 -11.34 -4.30
CA LEU A 70 -8.47 -11.08 -5.54
C LEU A 70 -8.62 -12.22 -6.56
N ASN A 71 -8.80 -13.46 -6.10
CA ASN A 71 -9.01 -14.62 -6.97
C ASN A 71 -10.34 -14.57 -7.73
N GLU A 72 -11.28 -13.73 -7.32
CA GLU A 72 -12.58 -13.53 -7.96
C GLU A 72 -12.58 -12.39 -8.99
N VAL A 73 -11.45 -11.69 -9.12
CA VAL A 73 -11.34 -10.48 -9.95
C VAL A 73 -10.37 -10.71 -11.09
N ASP A 74 -10.81 -10.45 -12.32
CA ASP A 74 -9.99 -10.65 -13.51
C ASP A 74 -8.93 -9.55 -13.69
N SER A 75 -9.30 -8.30 -13.40
CA SER A 75 -8.38 -7.15 -13.53
C SER A 75 -8.83 -6.00 -12.63
N LEU A 76 -7.87 -5.15 -12.28
CA LEU A 76 -8.11 -3.90 -11.55
C LEU A 76 -7.63 -2.73 -12.40
N GLY A 77 -8.47 -1.71 -12.56
CA GLY A 77 -8.06 -0.48 -13.25
C GLY A 77 -7.03 0.30 -12.45
N ILE A 78 -7.25 0.45 -11.15
CA ILE A 78 -6.32 1.15 -10.25
C ILE A 78 -6.09 0.39 -8.95
N TYR A 79 -4.90 0.61 -8.41
CA TYR A 79 -4.54 0.29 -7.02
C TYR A 79 -4.07 1.59 -6.34
N VAL A 80 -4.65 1.92 -5.20
CA VAL A 80 -4.37 3.15 -4.46
C VAL A 80 -3.71 2.82 -3.13
N ASP A 81 -2.50 3.33 -2.91
CA ASP A 81 -1.74 3.07 -1.69
C ASP A 81 -0.70 4.16 -1.45
N GLY A 82 -0.15 4.20 -0.24
CA GLY A 82 0.94 5.08 0.13
C GLY A 82 2.32 4.48 -0.16
N ALA A 83 3.35 5.24 0.19
CA ALA A 83 4.73 4.81 0.15
C ALA A 83 5.51 5.40 1.33
N ASP A 84 6.61 4.75 1.70
CA ASP A 84 7.53 5.29 2.71
C ASP A 84 8.38 6.41 2.11
N GLU A 85 8.84 6.21 0.86
CA GLU A 85 9.51 7.23 0.03
C GLU A 85 9.08 7.08 -1.42
N ILE A 86 9.08 8.21 -2.15
CA ILE A 86 8.88 8.26 -3.60
C ILE A 86 9.76 9.35 -4.20
N ASN A 87 10.39 9.06 -5.35
CA ASN A 87 11.23 10.02 -6.06
C ASN A 87 10.56 10.55 -7.35
N GLY A 88 11.24 11.43 -8.06
CA GLY A 88 10.74 12.03 -9.31
C GLY A 88 10.58 11.05 -10.48
N HIS A 89 11.14 9.86 -10.39
CA HIS A 89 10.97 8.78 -11.37
C HIS A 89 9.87 7.80 -11.01
N MET A 90 9.06 8.10 -9.99
CA MET A 90 8.01 7.22 -9.46
C MET A 90 8.54 5.90 -8.89
N GLN A 91 9.81 5.85 -8.53
CA GLN A 91 10.38 4.75 -7.78
C GLN A 91 10.07 4.92 -6.30
N MET A 92 9.75 3.83 -5.62
CA MET A 92 9.25 3.89 -4.24
C MET A 92 9.98 2.93 -3.32
N ILE A 93 10.12 3.33 -2.06
CA ILE A 93 10.35 2.40 -0.95
C ILE A 93 9.00 2.20 -0.25
N LYS A 94 8.65 0.94 -0.07
CA LYS A 94 7.45 0.50 0.63
C LYS A 94 7.80 -0.62 1.62
N GLY A 95 6.86 -0.96 2.48
CA GLY A 95 7.02 -2.09 3.40
C GLY A 95 7.35 -1.71 4.84
N GLY A 96 7.45 -0.43 5.18
CA GLY A 96 7.71 0.00 6.55
C GLY A 96 6.66 -0.48 7.55
N GLY A 97 5.41 -0.63 7.13
CA GLY A 97 4.30 -1.17 7.91
C GLY A 97 4.19 -2.71 7.90
N ALA A 98 5.16 -3.43 7.33
CA ALA A 98 5.17 -4.89 7.25
C ALA A 98 3.98 -5.51 6.49
N ALA A 99 3.46 -4.80 5.49
CA ALA A 99 2.28 -5.18 4.70
C ALA A 99 2.56 -5.29 3.19
N LEU A 100 3.81 -5.10 2.75
CA LEU A 100 4.14 -4.91 1.34
C LEU A 100 3.85 -6.13 0.45
N THR A 101 4.01 -7.34 0.94
CA THR A 101 3.86 -8.53 0.08
C THR A 101 2.46 -8.59 -0.53
N ARG A 102 1.41 -8.43 0.26
CA ARG A 102 0.04 -8.41 -0.24
C ARG A 102 -0.26 -7.17 -1.07
N GLU A 103 0.26 -6.01 -0.66
CA GLU A 103 0.15 -4.76 -1.42
C GLU A 103 0.72 -4.94 -2.83
N LYS A 104 1.90 -5.54 -2.94
CA LYS A 104 2.58 -5.75 -4.22
C LYS A 104 1.84 -6.77 -5.10
N ILE A 105 1.24 -7.78 -4.52
CA ILE A 105 0.41 -8.74 -5.26
C ILE A 105 -0.75 -8.01 -5.95
N ILE A 106 -1.49 -7.19 -5.22
CA ILE A 106 -2.61 -6.45 -5.79
C ILE A 106 -2.12 -5.42 -6.82
N ALA A 107 -1.05 -4.69 -6.51
CA ALA A 107 -0.46 -3.73 -7.44
C ALA A 107 -0.05 -4.39 -8.77
N SER A 108 0.43 -5.64 -8.72
CA SER A 108 0.90 -6.35 -9.93
C SER A 108 -0.20 -6.68 -10.93
N VAL A 109 -1.46 -6.74 -10.49
CA VAL A 109 -2.62 -7.01 -11.35
C VAL A 109 -3.41 -5.75 -11.68
N ALA A 110 -3.04 -4.60 -11.13
CA ALA A 110 -3.66 -3.32 -11.45
C ALA A 110 -3.00 -2.68 -12.67
N GLU A 111 -3.79 -2.02 -13.49
CA GLU A 111 -3.29 -1.29 -14.66
C GLU A 111 -2.49 -0.05 -14.27
N LYS A 112 -2.90 0.62 -13.17
CA LYS A 112 -2.24 1.82 -12.66
C LYS A 112 -2.10 1.76 -11.15
N PHE A 113 -0.95 2.18 -10.66
CA PHE A 113 -0.71 2.47 -9.26
C PHE A 113 -0.89 3.96 -9.02
N ILE A 114 -1.83 4.34 -8.17
CA ILE A 114 -2.01 5.71 -7.72
C ILE A 114 -1.35 5.84 -6.34
N CYS A 115 -0.17 6.44 -6.31
CA CYS A 115 0.53 6.67 -5.05
C CYS A 115 -0.02 7.92 -4.35
N ILE A 116 -0.56 7.73 -3.16
CA ILE A 116 -1.03 8.82 -2.31
C ILE A 116 0.01 9.12 -1.23
N ALA A 117 0.75 10.18 -1.44
CA ALA A 117 1.82 10.58 -0.54
C ALA A 117 1.85 12.11 -0.39
N ASP A 118 2.02 12.58 0.84
CA ASP A 118 2.29 13.99 1.08
C ASP A 118 3.77 14.31 0.82
N ALA A 119 4.11 15.61 0.82
CA ALA A 119 5.45 16.08 0.46
C ALA A 119 6.55 15.51 1.36
N SER A 120 6.23 15.07 2.58
CA SER A 120 7.23 14.48 3.49
C SER A 120 7.79 13.14 2.98
N LYS A 121 7.10 12.50 2.03
CA LYS A 121 7.50 11.23 1.42
C LYS A 121 8.32 11.41 0.14
N GLN A 122 8.37 12.61 -0.40
CA GLN A 122 9.13 12.92 -1.61
C GLN A 122 10.61 13.04 -1.30
N VAL A 123 11.43 12.34 -2.06
CA VAL A 123 12.89 12.38 -1.96
C VAL A 123 13.51 12.45 -3.36
N ASP A 124 14.71 13.01 -3.47
CA ASP A 124 15.47 12.98 -4.72
C ASP A 124 16.09 11.62 -4.95
N ILE A 125 16.65 11.03 -3.89
CA ILE A 125 17.32 9.74 -3.91
C ILE A 125 16.69 8.86 -2.82
N LEU A 126 16.26 7.67 -3.21
CA LEU A 126 15.73 6.67 -2.27
C LEU A 126 16.83 6.15 -1.33
N GLY A 127 16.45 5.83 -0.11
CA GLY A 127 17.33 5.15 0.85
C GLY A 127 17.54 5.88 2.17
N LYS A 128 16.92 7.05 2.37
CA LYS A 128 16.84 7.66 3.69
C LYS A 128 16.01 6.78 4.62
N PHE A 129 14.91 6.25 4.10
CA PHE A 129 14.14 5.19 4.77
C PHE A 129 14.78 3.84 4.42
N PRO A 130 15.13 2.99 5.39
CA PRO A 130 15.72 1.68 5.13
C PRO A 130 14.77 0.79 4.31
N LEU A 131 15.31 0.04 3.36
CA LEU A 131 14.52 -0.87 2.54
C LEU A 131 14.02 -2.05 3.37
N PRO A 132 12.70 -2.20 3.56
CA PRO A 132 12.14 -3.38 4.20
C PRO A 132 12.23 -4.60 3.29
N VAL A 133 12.69 -5.72 3.82
CA VAL A 133 12.75 -7.00 3.10
C VAL A 133 12.07 -8.05 3.95
N GLU A 134 10.94 -8.56 3.50
CA GLU A 134 10.26 -9.67 4.16
C GLU A 134 10.97 -10.98 3.82
N VAL A 135 11.18 -11.80 4.84
CA VAL A 135 11.80 -13.11 4.68
C VAL A 135 11.00 -14.17 5.41
N ILE A 136 10.96 -15.36 4.84
CA ILE A 136 10.52 -16.53 5.58
C ILE A 136 11.53 -16.75 6.71
N PRO A 137 11.12 -16.95 7.98
CA PRO A 137 12.04 -17.02 9.12
C PRO A 137 13.20 -18.00 8.94
N MET A 138 12.98 -19.12 8.29
CA MET A 138 13.99 -20.11 7.96
C MET A 138 15.12 -19.56 7.09
N ALA A 139 14.85 -18.55 6.26
CA ALA A 139 15.79 -17.97 5.31
C ALA A 139 16.52 -16.73 5.83
N ARG A 140 16.24 -16.30 7.06
CA ARG A 140 16.76 -15.03 7.60
C ARG A 140 18.26 -14.84 7.39
N SER A 141 19.07 -15.79 7.82
CA SER A 141 20.54 -15.68 7.72
C SER A 141 21.03 -15.83 6.29
N ALA A 142 20.42 -16.71 5.50
CA ALA A 142 20.76 -16.88 4.08
C ALA A 142 20.51 -15.60 3.29
N VAL A 143 19.35 -14.97 3.50
CA VAL A 143 19.00 -13.70 2.84
C VAL A 143 19.88 -12.58 3.31
N ALA A 144 20.19 -12.48 4.62
CA ALA A 144 21.11 -11.47 5.14
C ALA A 144 22.48 -11.54 4.45
N ARG A 145 23.03 -12.73 4.24
CA ARG A 145 24.31 -12.90 3.52
C ARG A 145 24.21 -12.43 2.06
N GLN A 146 23.08 -12.67 1.40
CA GLN A 146 22.87 -12.19 0.02
C GLN A 146 22.79 -10.66 -0.03
N LEU A 147 22.11 -10.04 0.93
CA LEU A 147 22.04 -8.58 1.03
C LEU A 147 23.41 -7.95 1.27
N VAL A 148 24.27 -8.56 2.09
CA VAL A 148 25.66 -8.12 2.29
C VAL A 148 26.44 -8.18 0.97
N LYS A 149 26.27 -9.22 0.17
CA LYS A 149 26.93 -9.34 -1.15
C LYS A 149 26.50 -8.24 -2.10
N LEU A 150 25.30 -7.71 -1.96
CA LEU A 150 24.78 -6.59 -2.75
C LEU A 150 25.25 -5.22 -2.20
N GLY A 151 26.06 -5.19 -1.15
CA GLY A 151 26.52 -3.97 -0.51
C GLY A 151 25.62 -3.45 0.59
N GLY A 152 24.60 -4.21 0.97
CA GLY A 152 23.67 -3.81 2.01
C GLY A 152 24.20 -4.07 3.43
N ARG A 153 23.52 -3.45 4.39
CA ARG A 153 23.77 -3.65 5.83
C ARG A 153 22.46 -4.15 6.45
N PRO A 154 22.16 -5.46 6.36
CA PRO A 154 20.91 -5.99 6.87
C PRO A 154 20.84 -5.89 8.39
N GLU A 155 19.69 -5.47 8.89
CA GLU A 155 19.39 -5.39 10.30
C GLU A 155 18.06 -6.11 10.55
N TYR A 156 18.08 -7.07 11.45
CA TYR A 156 16.87 -7.83 11.78
C TYR A 156 15.92 -7.00 12.64
N ARG A 157 14.71 -6.79 12.17
CA ARG A 157 13.66 -6.07 12.90
C ARG A 157 13.04 -7.02 13.94
N GLN A 158 13.33 -6.77 15.22
CA GLN A 158 12.75 -7.54 16.32
C GLN A 158 11.37 -7.01 16.70
N GLY A 159 10.50 -7.93 17.17
CA GLY A 159 9.16 -7.57 17.62
C GLY A 159 8.20 -7.17 16.50
N VAL A 160 8.55 -7.41 15.25
CA VAL A 160 7.70 -7.14 14.10
C VAL A 160 7.18 -8.45 13.54
N VAL A 161 5.86 -8.50 13.33
CA VAL A 161 5.19 -9.59 12.63
C VAL A 161 4.54 -9.01 11.39
N THR A 162 4.82 -9.60 10.22
CA THR A 162 4.21 -9.14 8.97
C THR A 162 2.75 -9.61 8.87
N ASP A 163 1.99 -9.06 7.92
CA ASP A 163 0.61 -9.49 7.64
C ASP A 163 0.52 -10.97 7.24
N ASN A 164 1.63 -11.60 6.92
CA ASN A 164 1.68 -13.01 6.54
C ASN A 164 2.07 -13.93 7.71
N GLY A 165 2.34 -13.40 8.88
CA GLY A 165 2.69 -14.13 10.11
C GLY A 165 4.19 -14.25 10.33
#